data_716fbc215953734299712a9f0f487136
#
_entry.id   716fbc215953734299712a9f0f487136
#
_cell.length_a   1.000
_cell.length_b   1.000
_cell.length_c   1.000
_cell.angle_alpha   90.00
_cell.angle_beta   90.00
_cell.angle_gamma   90.00
#
_symmetry.space_group_name_H-M   'P 1'
#
loop_
_entity.id
_entity.type
_entity.pdbx_description
1 polymer ?
#
loop_
_entity_poly.entity_id
_entity_poly.type
_entity_poly.pdbx_seq_one_letter_code
_entity_poly.pdbx_strand_id
1 'polypeptide(L)'
;GISAEVTSRAEKGFYRVKYELQDKPLVSVIIPTKDHIEDLDKCLQSLEKVNTYDNMEYIIVENNSEKEETFEYYDRIQKEIPKAKVVYWKEQGFNYPSINNMGVDNSKGEYLLFLNNDTEIVNPDCISELLSQCQRSEVGAVGARLYYEDGTIQHAGVIIGMGGVAGHAFVGFEHDDLGYFARIVLVQDYSAVTAACMMVKRNVFEEVGRFDEGYAVAFNDVDLCLKIREAGYLIVYDPYAELNHYESKSRGYEDTEEKVARFNSEVDRFQKRWKDVLQKGDPFYSPNLTLDKN
;
A
#
# COMPACT_ATOMS: atom_id res chain seq x y z
N GLY A 1 -11.79 18.11 -17.95
CA GLY A 1 -12.05 17.34 -16.75
C GLY A 1 -12.12 15.85 -17.09
N ILE A 2 -11.95 14.97 -16.10
CA ILE A 2 -12.11 13.52 -16.30
C ILE A 2 -13.60 13.20 -16.22
N SER A 3 -14.10 12.35 -17.12
CA SER A 3 -15.47 11.80 -17.05
C SER A 3 -15.61 10.92 -15.83
N ALA A 4 -16.79 10.94 -15.18
CA ALA A 4 -17.06 10.14 -14.01
C ALA A 4 -18.52 9.68 -13.96
N GLU A 5 -18.72 8.47 -13.48
CA GLU A 5 -20.03 7.97 -13.08
C GLU A 5 -20.27 8.27 -11.60
N VAL A 6 -21.46 8.80 -11.30
CA VAL A 6 -21.88 9.08 -9.91
C VAL A 6 -23.07 8.20 -9.56
N THR A 7 -22.91 7.31 -8.59
CA THR A 7 -23.94 6.40 -8.12
C THR A 7 -24.29 6.67 -6.65
N SER A 8 -25.57 6.57 -6.30
CA SER A 8 -25.99 6.63 -4.89
C SER A 8 -25.64 5.33 -4.19
N ARG A 9 -25.17 5.43 -2.96
CA ARG A 9 -25.05 4.28 -2.07
C ARG A 9 -26.40 3.91 -1.46
N ALA A 10 -26.46 2.75 -0.79
CA ALA A 10 -27.64 2.33 -0.04
C ALA A 10 -27.98 3.32 1.09
N GLU A 11 -26.97 3.89 1.71
CA GLU A 11 -27.07 4.92 2.74
C GLU A 11 -27.39 6.27 2.11
N LYS A 12 -28.50 6.86 2.52
CA LYS A 12 -28.98 8.15 1.96
C LYS A 12 -27.96 9.27 2.19
N GLY A 13 -27.66 10.01 1.13
CA GLY A 13 -26.77 11.17 1.17
C GLY A 13 -25.32 10.85 0.88
N PHE A 14 -24.97 9.58 0.67
CA PHE A 14 -23.62 9.17 0.25
C PHE A 14 -23.60 8.75 -1.23
N TYR A 15 -22.51 9.08 -1.90
CA TYR A 15 -22.31 8.82 -3.31
C TYR A 15 -20.95 8.17 -3.56
N ARG A 16 -20.90 7.28 -4.54
CA ARG A 16 -19.65 6.79 -5.13
C ARG A 16 -19.40 7.57 -6.41
N VAL A 17 -18.17 8.05 -6.57
CA VAL A 17 -17.69 8.68 -7.81
C VAL A 17 -16.62 7.77 -8.39
N LYS A 18 -16.89 7.16 -9.54
CA LYS A 18 -15.95 6.33 -10.30
C LYS A 18 -15.49 7.12 -11.52
N TYR A 19 -14.21 7.48 -11.57
CA TYR A 19 -13.64 8.16 -12.74
C TYR A 19 -13.37 7.15 -13.85
N GLU A 20 -13.76 7.49 -15.07
CA GLU A 20 -13.41 6.67 -16.24
C GLU A 20 -11.90 6.71 -16.47
N LEU A 21 -11.32 5.56 -16.76
CA LEU A 21 -9.91 5.50 -17.14
C LEU A 21 -9.74 6.16 -18.52
N GLN A 22 -8.86 7.16 -18.60
CA GLN A 22 -8.61 7.89 -19.85
C GLN A 22 -7.85 7.02 -20.86
N ASP A 23 -6.97 6.14 -20.34
CA ASP A 23 -6.14 5.20 -21.09
C ASP A 23 -5.99 3.88 -20.32
N LYS A 24 -5.26 2.94 -20.90
CA LYS A 24 -4.79 1.73 -20.21
C LYS A 24 -3.28 1.81 -19.96
N PRO A 25 -2.81 2.65 -18.99
CA PRO A 25 -1.39 2.77 -18.72
C PRO A 25 -0.80 1.48 -18.15
N LEU A 26 0.49 1.24 -18.38
CA LEU A 26 1.19 0.11 -17.77
C LEU A 26 1.32 0.32 -16.26
N VAL A 27 0.87 -0.65 -15.47
CA VAL A 27 1.06 -0.71 -14.03
C VAL A 27 2.18 -1.72 -13.70
N SER A 28 3.22 -1.26 -13.03
CA SER A 28 4.26 -2.14 -12.48
C SER A 28 3.89 -2.54 -11.06
N VAL A 29 3.58 -3.80 -10.84
CA VAL A 29 3.31 -4.37 -9.53
C VAL A 29 4.65 -4.83 -8.93
N ILE A 30 5.08 -4.18 -7.85
CA ILE A 30 6.35 -4.45 -7.16
C ILE A 30 6.04 -5.32 -5.94
N ILE A 31 6.57 -6.54 -5.92
CA ILE A 31 6.25 -7.55 -4.90
C ILE A 31 7.56 -8.02 -4.25
N PRO A 32 7.94 -7.47 -3.08
CA PRO A 32 9.05 -8.02 -2.30
C PRO A 32 8.67 -9.37 -1.71
N THR A 33 9.59 -10.33 -1.74
CA THR A 33 9.32 -11.67 -1.21
C THR A 33 10.60 -12.33 -0.69
N LYS A 34 10.45 -13.19 0.31
CA LYS A 34 11.48 -14.10 0.80
C LYS A 34 10.83 -15.41 1.19
N ASP A 35 11.21 -16.51 0.54
CA ASP A 35 10.52 -17.80 0.73
C ASP A 35 8.98 -17.64 0.66
N HIS A 36 8.19 -18.33 1.47
CA HIS A 36 6.72 -18.18 1.52
C HIS A 36 6.03 -18.22 0.15
N ILE A 37 6.39 -19.22 -0.66
CA ILE A 37 5.88 -19.39 -2.03
C ILE A 37 4.36 -19.54 -2.11
N GLU A 38 3.74 -20.07 -1.06
CA GLU A 38 2.29 -20.26 -0.98
C GLU A 38 1.55 -18.91 -0.91
N ASP A 39 2.09 -17.95 -0.17
CA ASP A 39 1.52 -16.61 -0.07
C ASP A 39 1.72 -15.83 -1.39
N LEU A 40 2.93 -15.90 -1.96
CA LEU A 40 3.21 -15.31 -3.27
C LEU A 40 2.35 -15.91 -4.37
N ASP A 41 2.11 -17.24 -4.36
CA ASP A 41 1.25 -17.89 -5.34
C ASP A 41 -0.20 -17.40 -5.24
N LYS A 42 -0.76 -17.28 -4.02
CA LYS A 42 -2.09 -16.71 -3.81
C LYS A 42 -2.18 -15.28 -4.32
N CYS A 43 -1.19 -14.45 -4.01
CA CYS A 43 -1.12 -13.07 -4.47
C CYS A 43 -1.16 -13.02 -6.02
N LEU A 44 -0.27 -13.74 -6.70
CA LEU A 44 -0.21 -13.79 -8.16
C LEU A 44 -1.48 -14.39 -8.78
N GLN A 45 -2.04 -15.46 -8.20
CA GLN A 45 -3.30 -16.05 -8.67
C GLN A 45 -4.47 -15.07 -8.56
N SER A 46 -4.54 -14.27 -7.50
CA SER A 46 -5.58 -13.24 -7.36
C SER A 46 -5.45 -12.14 -8.41
N LEU A 47 -4.21 -11.71 -8.70
CA LEU A 47 -3.91 -10.75 -9.77
C LEU A 47 -4.28 -11.28 -11.17
N GLU A 48 -4.09 -12.58 -11.41
CA GLU A 48 -4.34 -13.20 -12.73
C GLU A 48 -5.78 -13.65 -12.93
N LYS A 49 -6.49 -14.04 -11.88
CA LYS A 49 -7.81 -14.68 -12.00
C LYS A 49 -8.97 -13.82 -11.51
N VAL A 50 -8.74 -12.96 -10.52
CA VAL A 50 -9.78 -12.11 -9.94
C VAL A 50 -9.77 -10.73 -10.59
N ASN A 51 -8.60 -10.09 -10.64
CA ASN A 51 -8.47 -8.76 -11.23
C ASN A 51 -8.72 -8.76 -12.75
N THR A 52 -9.42 -7.72 -13.24
CA THR A 52 -9.79 -7.57 -14.65
C THR A 52 -8.89 -6.59 -15.44
N TYR A 53 -8.05 -5.83 -14.76
CA TYR A 53 -7.09 -4.95 -15.44
C TYR A 53 -5.89 -5.77 -15.94
N ASP A 54 -5.60 -5.70 -17.24
CA ASP A 54 -4.67 -6.60 -17.94
C ASP A 54 -3.30 -6.00 -18.28
N ASN A 55 -3.19 -4.66 -18.37
CA ASN A 55 -1.92 -4.00 -18.75
C ASN A 55 -0.98 -3.83 -17.55
N MET A 56 -0.42 -4.94 -17.10
CA MET A 56 0.47 -5.01 -15.93
C MET A 56 1.75 -5.76 -16.23
N GLU A 57 2.81 -5.44 -15.50
CA GLU A 57 4.00 -6.27 -15.30
C GLU A 57 4.19 -6.54 -13.82
N TYR A 58 4.75 -7.71 -13.47
CA TYR A 58 5.05 -8.08 -12.10
C TYR A 58 6.56 -8.13 -11.90
N ILE A 59 7.04 -7.33 -10.96
CA ILE A 59 8.44 -7.30 -10.54
C ILE A 59 8.52 -7.95 -9.16
N ILE A 60 8.87 -9.21 -9.15
CA ILE A 60 9.04 -10.00 -7.93
C ILE A 60 10.46 -9.77 -7.45
N VAL A 61 10.59 -9.11 -6.29
CA VAL A 61 11.90 -8.79 -5.73
C VAL A 61 12.26 -9.81 -4.67
N GLU A 62 13.08 -10.77 -5.06
CA GLU A 62 13.58 -11.83 -4.21
C GLU A 62 14.57 -11.27 -3.19
N ASN A 63 14.35 -11.56 -1.90
CA ASN A 63 15.13 -11.04 -0.78
C ASN A 63 15.78 -12.15 0.06
N ASN A 64 16.87 -12.73 -0.45
CA ASN A 64 17.69 -13.70 0.28
C ASN A 64 16.92 -14.94 0.73
N SER A 65 16.11 -15.55 -0.16
CA SER A 65 15.49 -16.85 0.06
C SER A 65 16.54 -17.95 0.23
N GLU A 66 16.20 -18.95 1.06
CA GLU A 66 17.15 -20.02 1.41
C GLU A 66 16.70 -21.40 0.92
N LYS A 67 15.41 -21.53 0.55
CA LYS A 67 14.82 -22.80 0.15
C LYS A 67 14.96 -23.04 -1.36
N GLU A 68 15.43 -24.21 -1.76
CA GLU A 68 15.55 -24.61 -3.16
C GLU A 68 14.20 -24.56 -3.90
N GLU A 69 13.13 -25.01 -3.25
CA GLU A 69 11.76 -24.97 -3.79
C GLU A 69 11.31 -23.55 -4.20
N THR A 70 11.84 -22.51 -3.53
CA THR A 70 11.54 -21.11 -3.86
C THR A 70 12.11 -20.73 -5.22
N PHE A 71 13.33 -21.14 -5.52
CA PHE A 71 13.96 -20.85 -6.81
C PHE A 71 13.33 -21.65 -7.95
N GLU A 72 12.96 -22.91 -7.71
CA GLU A 72 12.18 -23.73 -8.66
C GLU A 72 10.82 -23.06 -8.97
N TYR A 73 10.17 -22.51 -7.94
CA TYR A 73 8.92 -21.77 -8.10
C TYR A 73 9.13 -20.51 -8.96
N TYR A 74 10.19 -19.72 -8.73
CA TYR A 74 10.49 -18.53 -9.54
C TYR A 74 10.75 -18.90 -11.01
N ASP A 75 11.46 -19.97 -11.29
CA ASP A 75 11.68 -20.45 -12.65
C ASP A 75 10.38 -20.87 -13.34
N ARG A 76 9.45 -21.45 -12.59
CA ARG A 76 8.13 -21.85 -13.07
C ARG A 76 7.26 -20.63 -13.39
N ILE A 77 7.08 -19.71 -12.46
CA ILE A 77 6.18 -18.58 -12.64
C ILE A 77 6.61 -17.65 -13.79
N GLN A 78 7.91 -17.48 -14.03
CA GLN A 78 8.39 -16.70 -15.17
C GLN A 78 8.08 -17.33 -16.52
N LYS A 79 7.85 -18.66 -16.56
CA LYS A 79 7.41 -19.39 -17.77
C LYS A 79 5.89 -19.34 -17.93
N GLU A 80 5.16 -19.48 -16.82
CA GLU A 80 3.68 -19.53 -16.80
C GLU A 80 3.03 -18.15 -16.91
N ILE A 81 3.67 -17.11 -16.36
CA ILE A 81 3.20 -15.72 -16.36
C ILE A 81 4.21 -14.84 -17.11
N PRO A 82 4.09 -14.66 -18.43
CA PRO A 82 5.11 -13.96 -19.24
C PRO A 82 5.39 -12.51 -18.83
N LYS A 83 4.46 -11.88 -18.10
CA LYS A 83 4.61 -10.52 -17.54
C LYS A 83 5.28 -10.50 -16.17
N ALA A 84 5.63 -11.65 -15.59
CA ALA A 84 6.38 -11.75 -14.35
C ALA A 84 7.88 -11.79 -14.60
N LYS A 85 8.61 -11.00 -13.82
CA LYS A 85 10.07 -10.95 -13.81
C LYS A 85 10.56 -11.04 -12.37
N VAL A 86 11.48 -11.96 -12.09
CA VAL A 86 12.15 -12.06 -10.78
C VAL A 86 13.47 -11.29 -10.84
N VAL A 87 13.70 -10.44 -9.84
CA VAL A 87 14.93 -9.70 -9.65
C VAL A 87 15.49 -9.97 -8.25
N TYR A 88 16.79 -10.07 -8.12
CA TYR A 88 17.45 -10.59 -6.92
C TYR A 88 18.11 -9.45 -6.14
N TRP A 89 17.63 -9.21 -4.93
CA TRP A 89 18.27 -8.32 -3.96
C TRP A 89 19.56 -8.98 -3.46
N LYS A 90 20.68 -8.26 -3.55
CA LYS A 90 22.01 -8.83 -3.25
C LYS A 90 22.58 -8.43 -1.90
N GLU A 91 22.02 -7.39 -1.29
CA GLU A 91 22.44 -6.95 0.04
C GLU A 91 21.90 -7.90 1.12
N GLN A 92 22.59 -7.97 2.24
CA GLN A 92 22.15 -8.80 3.36
C GLN A 92 21.12 -8.08 4.24
N GLY A 93 20.17 -8.84 4.79
CA GLY A 93 19.15 -8.35 5.68
C GLY A 93 17.86 -7.94 4.97
N PHE A 94 17.02 -7.22 5.68
CA PHE A 94 15.74 -6.74 5.17
C PHE A 94 15.68 -5.20 5.25
N ASN A 95 15.42 -4.57 4.12
CA ASN A 95 15.14 -3.15 4.03
C ASN A 95 14.04 -2.95 2.98
N TYR A 96 12.79 -2.79 3.45
CA TYR A 96 11.61 -2.66 2.58
C TYR A 96 11.77 -1.54 1.52
N PRO A 97 12.18 -0.31 1.88
CA PRO A 97 12.51 0.75 0.94
C PRO A 97 13.50 0.36 -0.15
N SER A 98 14.65 -0.16 0.23
CA SER A 98 15.71 -0.50 -0.73
C SER A 98 15.26 -1.59 -1.72
N ILE A 99 14.56 -2.61 -1.21
CA ILE A 99 14.01 -3.71 -2.01
C ILE A 99 12.98 -3.16 -3.02
N ASN A 100 12.06 -2.30 -2.57
CA ASN A 100 11.06 -1.71 -3.45
C ASN A 100 11.67 -0.70 -4.44
N ASN A 101 12.62 0.13 -4.02
CA ASN A 101 13.36 1.04 -4.91
C ASN A 101 14.05 0.26 -6.03
N MET A 102 14.70 -0.89 -5.72
CA MET A 102 15.28 -1.78 -6.72
C MET A 102 14.20 -2.37 -7.66
N GLY A 103 13.04 -2.73 -7.13
CA GLY A 103 11.90 -3.18 -7.93
C GLY A 103 11.48 -2.10 -8.95
N VAL A 104 11.41 -0.85 -8.54
CA VAL A 104 11.10 0.28 -9.42
C VAL A 104 12.14 0.46 -10.51
N ASP A 105 13.44 0.34 -10.20
CA ASP A 105 14.53 0.43 -11.20
C ASP A 105 14.45 -0.68 -12.27
N ASN A 106 13.79 -1.79 -11.96
CA ASN A 106 13.59 -2.92 -12.86
C ASN A 106 12.24 -2.93 -13.59
N SER A 107 11.43 -1.89 -13.43
CA SER A 107 10.07 -1.77 -13.92
C SER A 107 9.92 -0.63 -14.94
N LYS A 108 8.82 -0.60 -15.71
CA LYS A 108 8.58 0.33 -16.82
C LYS A 108 7.25 1.08 -16.75
N GLY A 109 6.33 0.67 -15.87
CA GLY A 109 4.98 1.23 -15.79
C GLY A 109 4.97 2.70 -15.38
N GLU A 110 4.00 3.43 -15.87
CA GLU A 110 3.73 4.82 -15.47
C GLU A 110 3.17 4.92 -14.06
N TYR A 111 2.52 3.84 -13.61
CA TYR A 111 2.02 3.67 -12.26
C TYR A 111 2.76 2.53 -11.58
N LEU A 112 3.10 2.75 -10.33
CA LEU A 112 3.75 1.78 -9.46
C LEU A 112 2.71 1.29 -8.46
N LEU A 113 2.52 -0.02 -8.35
CA LEU A 113 1.74 -0.63 -7.31
C LEU A 113 2.68 -1.39 -6.36
N PHE A 114 2.92 -0.85 -5.18
CA PHE A 114 3.59 -1.57 -4.12
C PHE A 114 2.59 -2.54 -3.50
N LEU A 115 2.95 -3.81 -3.48
CA LEU A 115 2.05 -4.89 -3.05
C LEU A 115 2.83 -5.92 -2.23
N ASN A 116 2.38 -6.20 -1.02
CA ASN A 116 2.96 -7.28 -0.22
C ASN A 116 2.62 -8.65 -0.83
N ASN A 117 3.55 -9.60 -0.69
CA ASN A 117 3.38 -10.96 -1.22
C ASN A 117 2.32 -11.79 -0.50
N ASP A 118 1.88 -11.38 0.69
CA ASP A 118 0.85 -12.01 1.51
C ASP A 118 -0.52 -11.31 1.40
N THR A 119 -0.79 -10.69 0.24
CA THR A 119 -2.07 -10.06 -0.08
C THR A 119 -2.86 -10.89 -1.11
N GLU A 120 -4.18 -10.79 -1.08
CA GLU A 120 -5.08 -11.42 -2.04
C GLU A 120 -6.18 -10.44 -2.45
N ILE A 121 -6.30 -10.16 -3.75
CA ILE A 121 -7.35 -9.30 -4.30
C ILE A 121 -8.71 -9.95 -4.12
N VAL A 122 -9.68 -9.20 -3.58
CA VAL A 122 -11.04 -9.66 -3.32
C VAL A 122 -12.00 -9.32 -4.46
N ASN A 123 -11.86 -8.13 -5.06
CA ASN A 123 -12.81 -7.68 -6.09
C ASN A 123 -12.16 -7.48 -7.46
N PRO A 124 -12.91 -7.75 -8.55
CA PRO A 124 -12.37 -7.70 -9.93
C PRO A 124 -11.83 -6.33 -10.36
N ASP A 125 -12.39 -5.27 -9.84
CA ASP A 125 -12.09 -3.89 -10.23
C ASP A 125 -10.94 -3.26 -9.42
N CYS A 126 -10.32 -4.00 -8.50
CA CYS A 126 -9.35 -3.47 -7.53
C CYS A 126 -8.30 -2.54 -8.18
N ILE A 127 -7.61 -2.99 -9.20
CA ILE A 127 -6.57 -2.20 -9.88
C ILE A 127 -7.18 -1.00 -10.63
N SER A 128 -8.34 -1.20 -11.27
CA SER A 128 -9.03 -0.13 -11.98
C SER A 128 -9.56 0.96 -11.02
N GLU A 129 -9.99 0.61 -9.82
CA GLU A 129 -10.39 1.58 -8.79
C GLU A 129 -9.19 2.43 -8.36
N LEU A 130 -8.06 1.80 -7.99
CA LEU A 130 -6.84 2.52 -7.64
C LEU A 130 -6.40 3.46 -8.77
N LEU A 131 -6.39 2.99 -10.02
CA LEU A 131 -6.05 3.81 -11.19
C LEU A 131 -7.03 4.96 -11.39
N SER A 132 -8.34 4.72 -11.21
CA SER A 132 -9.38 5.73 -11.40
C SER A 132 -9.13 6.97 -10.55
N GLN A 133 -8.67 6.79 -9.33
CA GLN A 133 -8.29 7.87 -8.44
C GLN A 133 -6.88 8.39 -8.72
N CYS A 134 -5.93 7.49 -8.95
CA CYS A 134 -4.53 7.87 -9.11
C CYS A 134 -4.25 8.67 -10.39
N GLN A 135 -5.03 8.51 -11.47
CA GLN A 135 -4.87 9.27 -12.72
C GLN A 135 -5.17 10.78 -12.56
N ARG A 136 -5.90 11.18 -11.54
CA ARG A 136 -6.22 12.60 -11.26
C ARG A 136 -4.93 13.37 -11.01
N SER A 137 -4.78 14.55 -11.63
CA SER A 137 -3.53 15.33 -11.60
C SER A 137 -3.07 15.70 -10.18
N GLU A 138 -4.03 15.96 -9.30
CA GLU A 138 -3.80 16.35 -7.90
C GLU A 138 -3.50 15.17 -6.96
N VAL A 139 -3.68 13.92 -7.41
CA VAL A 139 -3.45 12.72 -6.58
C VAL A 139 -2.07 12.17 -6.82
N GLY A 140 -1.29 11.96 -5.77
CA GLY A 140 0.05 11.37 -5.82
C GLY A 140 0.05 9.88 -5.51
N ALA A 141 -0.74 9.45 -4.53
CA ALA A 141 -0.86 8.04 -4.16
C ALA A 141 -2.28 7.67 -3.75
N VAL A 142 -2.61 6.37 -3.92
CA VAL A 142 -3.90 5.78 -3.55
C VAL A 142 -3.66 4.48 -2.81
N GLY A 143 -4.30 4.31 -1.64
CA GLY A 143 -4.29 3.06 -0.87
C GLY A 143 -5.61 2.35 -0.90
N ALA A 144 -5.57 1.03 -0.85
CA ALA A 144 -6.72 0.13 -0.83
C ALA A 144 -7.27 -0.07 0.59
N ARG A 145 -8.47 -0.66 0.69
CA ARG A 145 -9.00 -1.22 1.93
C ARG A 145 -8.46 -2.63 2.14
N LEU A 146 -7.88 -2.86 3.33
CA LEU A 146 -7.32 -4.17 3.66
C LEU A 146 -8.10 -4.81 4.81
N TYR A 147 -8.21 -6.14 4.73
CA TYR A 147 -8.86 -6.97 5.73
C TYR A 147 -7.88 -7.97 6.34
N TYR A 148 -8.08 -8.28 7.61
CA TYR A 148 -7.49 -9.46 8.24
C TYR A 148 -8.14 -10.75 7.73
N GLU A 149 -7.55 -11.90 8.05
CA GLU A 149 -8.06 -13.23 7.68
C GLU A 149 -9.47 -13.50 8.23
N ASP A 150 -9.83 -12.90 9.36
CA ASP A 150 -11.15 -12.98 9.97
C ASP A 150 -12.20 -12.05 9.34
N GLY A 151 -11.80 -11.26 8.35
CA GLY A 151 -12.66 -10.32 7.62
C GLY A 151 -12.82 -8.95 8.28
N THR A 152 -12.21 -8.71 9.44
CA THR A 152 -12.23 -7.38 10.05
C THR A 152 -11.30 -6.41 9.33
N ILE A 153 -11.53 -5.10 9.48
CA ILE A 153 -10.72 -4.04 8.86
C ILE A 153 -9.30 -4.06 9.44
N GLN A 154 -8.31 -4.14 8.58
CA GLN A 154 -6.91 -3.96 8.92
C GLN A 154 -6.43 -2.54 8.59
N HIS A 155 -6.86 -2.01 7.43
CA HIS A 155 -6.49 -0.69 6.96
C HIS A 155 -7.64 0.01 6.25
N ALA A 156 -7.93 1.22 6.72
CA ALA A 156 -8.85 2.17 6.09
C ALA A 156 -8.29 3.62 6.18
N GLY A 157 -7.00 3.78 5.88
CA GLY A 157 -6.25 5.02 5.99
C GLY A 157 -5.35 5.08 7.23
N VAL A 158 -4.42 6.02 7.25
CA VAL A 158 -3.48 6.26 8.36
C VAL A 158 -3.65 7.68 8.89
N ILE A 159 -3.71 7.80 10.22
CA ILE A 159 -3.84 9.06 10.94
C ILE A 159 -2.48 9.41 11.57
N ILE A 160 -1.98 10.61 11.29
CA ILE A 160 -0.73 11.11 11.85
C ILE A 160 -0.94 11.58 13.30
N GLY A 161 -0.01 11.20 14.18
CA GLY A 161 -0.06 11.50 15.61
C GLY A 161 -0.70 10.40 16.45
N MET A 162 -1.40 9.44 15.85
CA MET A 162 -1.98 8.30 16.57
C MET A 162 -0.87 7.44 17.19
N GLY A 163 -0.99 7.12 18.48
CA GLY A 163 0.06 6.43 19.22
C GLY A 163 1.39 7.19 19.31
N GLY A 164 1.38 8.52 19.07
CA GLY A 164 2.57 9.38 19.13
C GLY A 164 3.36 9.46 17.81
N VAL A 165 3.00 8.70 16.78
CA VAL A 165 3.65 8.69 15.46
C VAL A 165 2.62 8.66 14.35
N ALA A 166 2.06 7.50 14.06
CA ALA A 166 1.01 7.27 13.08
C ALA A 166 0.35 5.90 13.34
N GLY A 167 -0.94 5.79 13.05
CA GLY A 167 -1.67 4.54 13.24
C GLY A 167 -2.77 4.35 12.20
N HIS A 168 -3.12 3.09 11.93
CA HIS A 168 -4.22 2.74 11.05
C HIS A 168 -5.55 3.12 11.66
N ALA A 169 -6.44 3.68 10.86
CA ALA A 169 -7.81 3.99 11.25
C ALA A 169 -8.70 2.74 11.19
N PHE A 170 -9.63 2.63 12.14
CA PHE A 170 -10.69 1.63 12.16
C PHE A 170 -10.24 0.16 12.21
N VAL A 171 -9.06 -0.12 12.76
CA VAL A 171 -8.56 -1.48 12.94
C VAL A 171 -9.52 -2.31 13.80
N GLY A 172 -9.86 -3.52 13.31
CA GLY A 172 -10.74 -4.46 14.00
C GLY A 172 -12.24 -4.15 13.88
N PHE A 173 -12.62 -3.12 13.11
CA PHE A 173 -14.05 -2.89 12.76
C PHE A 173 -14.55 -3.98 11.81
N GLU A 174 -15.85 -4.26 11.88
CA GLU A 174 -16.49 -5.23 10.99
C GLU A 174 -16.45 -4.74 9.52
N HIS A 175 -16.44 -5.69 8.58
CA HIS A 175 -16.37 -5.44 7.14
C HIS A 175 -17.42 -4.44 6.63
N ASP A 176 -18.65 -4.54 7.14
CA ASP A 176 -19.81 -3.74 6.72
C ASP A 176 -20.05 -2.49 7.60
N ASP A 177 -19.19 -2.23 8.58
CA ASP A 177 -19.26 -1.02 9.40
C ASP A 177 -18.98 0.22 8.53
N LEU A 178 -19.76 1.27 8.75
CA LEU A 178 -19.58 2.54 8.07
C LEU A 178 -18.42 3.37 8.66
N GLY A 179 -18.08 3.14 9.93
CA GLY A 179 -17.18 3.96 10.69
C GLY A 179 -17.74 5.36 10.97
N TYR A 180 -16.93 6.18 11.66
CA TYR A 180 -17.28 7.56 11.96
C TYR A 180 -17.51 8.37 10.68
N PHE A 181 -18.73 8.89 10.48
CA PHE A 181 -19.13 9.62 9.26
C PHE A 181 -18.89 8.85 7.95
N ALA A 182 -19.11 7.55 7.96
CA ALA A 182 -18.93 6.66 6.80
C ALA A 182 -17.50 6.62 6.24
N ARG A 183 -16.48 6.91 7.06
CA ARG A 183 -15.09 7.02 6.62
C ARG A 183 -14.49 5.69 6.17
N ILE A 184 -15.03 4.55 6.57
CA ILE A 184 -14.58 3.23 6.10
C ILE A 184 -14.99 2.99 4.64
N VAL A 185 -16.17 3.50 4.23
CA VAL A 185 -16.82 3.10 2.98
C VAL A 185 -16.86 4.18 1.89
N LEU A 186 -16.26 5.33 2.14
CA LEU A 186 -16.18 6.43 1.18
C LEU A 186 -14.74 6.69 0.75
N VAL A 187 -14.55 7.06 -0.52
CA VAL A 187 -13.28 7.59 -1.00
C VAL A 187 -12.97 8.89 -0.26
N GLN A 188 -11.79 8.99 0.31
CA GLN A 188 -11.38 10.15 1.12
C GLN A 188 -9.89 10.46 1.00
N ASP A 189 -9.58 11.72 1.27
CA ASP A 189 -8.20 12.14 1.49
C ASP A 189 -7.75 11.74 2.91
N TYR A 190 -6.54 11.21 3.00
CA TYR A 190 -5.85 10.89 4.25
C TYR A 190 -4.44 11.48 4.26
N SER A 191 -3.82 11.52 5.43
CA SER A 191 -2.41 11.91 5.52
C SER A 191 -1.46 10.85 5.01
N ALA A 192 -1.82 9.58 5.15
CA ALA A 192 -1.06 8.46 4.61
C ALA A 192 -1.93 7.22 4.40
N VAL A 193 -1.40 6.27 3.64
CA VAL A 193 -1.93 4.91 3.43
C VAL A 193 -0.77 3.93 3.48
N THR A 194 -1.05 2.64 3.71
CA THR A 194 -0.02 1.61 3.81
C THR A 194 0.48 1.11 2.46
N ALA A 195 1.78 0.85 2.35
CA ALA A 195 2.38 0.25 1.17
C ALA A 195 2.13 -1.26 1.04
N ALA A 196 1.37 -1.87 1.94
CA ALA A 196 0.89 -3.24 1.73
C ALA A 196 0.04 -3.36 0.44
N CYS A 197 -0.70 -2.28 0.07
CA CYS A 197 -1.28 -2.08 -1.26
C CYS A 197 -1.40 -0.57 -1.52
N MET A 198 -0.42 0.01 -2.23
CA MET A 198 -0.38 1.44 -2.53
C MET A 198 0.02 1.70 -3.98
N MET A 199 -0.84 2.39 -4.72
CA MET A 199 -0.53 2.86 -6.07
C MET A 199 0.01 4.28 -6.03
N VAL A 200 1.12 4.52 -6.77
CA VAL A 200 1.78 5.83 -6.86
C VAL A 200 2.12 6.13 -8.32
N LYS A 201 1.96 7.37 -8.77
CA LYS A 201 2.51 7.78 -10.06
C LYS A 201 4.03 7.71 -10.03
N ARG A 202 4.64 7.12 -11.07
CA ARG A 202 6.12 7.03 -11.14
C ARG A 202 6.79 8.39 -11.07
N ASN A 203 6.32 9.37 -11.83
CA ASN A 203 6.88 10.71 -11.81
C ASN A 203 6.82 11.38 -10.43
N VAL A 204 5.73 11.19 -9.68
CA VAL A 204 5.61 11.70 -8.31
C VAL A 204 6.55 10.94 -7.36
N PHE A 205 6.64 9.62 -7.48
CA PHE A 205 7.57 8.81 -6.69
C PHE A 205 9.02 9.26 -6.87
N GLU A 206 9.44 9.52 -8.12
CA GLU A 206 10.77 10.00 -8.43
C GLU A 206 10.98 11.46 -7.93
N GLU A 207 10.00 12.33 -8.14
CA GLU A 207 10.03 13.75 -7.72
C GLU A 207 10.27 13.90 -6.22
N VAL A 208 9.61 13.07 -5.41
CA VAL A 208 9.72 13.15 -3.94
C VAL A 208 10.93 12.38 -3.38
N GLY A 209 11.75 11.78 -4.23
CA GLY A 209 12.98 11.08 -3.85
C GLY A 209 12.72 9.67 -3.33
N ARG A 210 11.70 8.98 -3.85
CA ARG A 210 11.43 7.56 -3.61
C ARG A 210 11.19 7.21 -2.13
N PHE A 211 11.24 5.92 -1.76
CA PHE A 211 11.30 5.52 -0.35
C PHE A 211 12.62 5.93 0.29
N ASP A 212 12.57 6.38 1.54
CA ASP A 212 13.76 6.66 2.35
C ASP A 212 14.26 5.35 2.99
N GLU A 213 15.43 4.89 2.55
CA GLU A 213 16.06 3.65 2.99
C GLU A 213 16.52 3.66 4.46
N GLY A 214 16.45 4.81 5.11
CA GLY A 214 16.66 4.96 6.54
C GLY A 214 15.51 4.44 7.42
N TYR A 215 14.37 4.04 6.81
CA TYR A 215 13.23 3.38 7.48
C TYR A 215 13.14 1.94 7.00
N ALA A 216 13.96 1.06 7.54
CA ALA A 216 14.07 -0.31 7.01
C ALA A 216 12.76 -1.10 7.05
N VAL A 217 11.89 -0.84 8.05
CA VAL A 217 10.66 -1.59 8.28
C VAL A 217 9.47 -0.69 8.56
N ALA A 218 9.50 0.14 9.60
CA ALA A 218 8.36 0.94 10.04
C ALA A 218 8.36 2.34 9.42
N PHE A 219 7.16 2.90 9.19
CA PHE A 219 6.93 4.28 8.77
C PHE A 219 7.50 4.69 7.40
N ASN A 220 8.05 3.77 6.61
CA ASN A 220 8.56 4.07 5.27
C ASN A 220 7.46 4.54 4.31
N ASP A 221 6.28 3.93 4.37
CA ASP A 221 5.09 4.29 3.62
C ASP A 221 4.49 5.63 4.11
N VAL A 222 4.45 5.84 5.42
CA VAL A 222 3.98 7.10 6.01
C VAL A 222 4.92 8.25 5.63
N ASP A 223 6.24 8.05 5.70
CA ASP A 223 7.25 9.02 5.25
C ASP A 223 7.07 9.37 3.77
N LEU A 224 6.91 8.36 2.90
CA LEU A 224 6.65 8.59 1.48
C LEU A 224 5.38 9.39 1.25
N CYS A 225 4.27 9.04 1.92
CA CYS A 225 3.02 9.77 1.82
C CYS A 225 3.17 11.23 2.27
N LEU A 226 3.90 11.50 3.36
CA LEU A 226 4.14 12.86 3.82
C LEU A 226 5.01 13.66 2.84
N LYS A 227 6.02 13.06 2.20
CA LYS A 227 6.79 13.70 1.12
C LYS A 227 5.92 14.05 -0.08
N ILE A 228 5.05 13.13 -0.50
CA ILE A 228 4.08 13.35 -1.58
C ILE A 228 3.17 14.54 -1.25
N ARG A 229 2.72 14.64 0.00
CA ARG A 229 1.89 15.78 0.46
C ARG A 229 2.67 17.08 0.52
N GLU A 230 3.94 17.08 0.94
CA GLU A 230 4.80 18.28 0.90
C GLU A 230 5.01 18.78 -0.53
N ALA A 231 5.03 17.88 -1.52
CA ALA A 231 5.05 18.24 -2.94
C ALA A 231 3.72 18.77 -3.48
N GLY A 232 2.66 18.80 -2.65
CA GLY A 232 1.36 19.39 -2.98
C GLY A 232 0.32 18.41 -3.52
N TYR A 233 0.61 17.10 -3.50
CA TYR A 233 -0.33 16.08 -3.94
C TYR A 233 -1.21 15.55 -2.80
N LEU A 234 -2.36 14.98 -3.18
CA LEU A 234 -3.27 14.28 -2.28
C LEU A 234 -2.88 12.80 -2.12
N ILE A 235 -3.15 12.27 -0.95
CA ILE A 235 -3.16 10.83 -0.67
C ILE A 235 -4.60 10.42 -0.50
N VAL A 236 -5.05 9.46 -1.29
CA VAL A 236 -6.45 9.01 -1.33
C VAL A 236 -6.55 7.58 -0.78
N TYR A 237 -7.53 7.36 0.06
CA TYR A 237 -7.99 6.03 0.45
C TYR A 237 -9.19 5.66 -0.43
N ASP A 238 -9.10 4.52 -1.13
CA ASP A 238 -10.19 3.99 -1.95
C ASP A 238 -10.75 2.69 -1.37
N PRO A 239 -11.95 2.72 -0.76
CA PRO A 239 -12.57 1.55 -0.15
C PRO A 239 -13.11 0.53 -1.16
N TYR A 240 -13.13 0.87 -2.46
CA TYR A 240 -13.60 -0.02 -3.52
C TYR A 240 -12.49 -0.88 -4.12
N ALA A 241 -11.25 -0.62 -3.77
CA ALA A 241 -10.12 -1.51 -3.97
C ALA A 241 -9.94 -2.35 -2.69
N GLU A 242 -10.27 -3.63 -2.76
CA GLU A 242 -10.37 -4.50 -1.58
C GLU A 242 -9.41 -5.68 -1.67
N LEU A 243 -8.65 -5.92 -0.58
CA LEU A 243 -7.72 -7.04 -0.47
C LEU A 243 -7.77 -7.65 0.94
N ASN A 244 -7.57 -8.96 1.02
CA ASN A 244 -7.11 -9.60 2.26
C ASN A 244 -5.59 -9.39 2.39
N HIS A 245 -5.10 -9.20 3.61
CA HIS A 245 -3.68 -9.09 3.92
C HIS A 245 -3.37 -9.99 5.13
N TYR A 246 -2.68 -11.09 4.88
CA TYR A 246 -2.41 -12.17 5.84
C TYR A 246 -1.20 -11.87 6.73
N GLU A 247 -1.11 -10.67 7.26
CA GLU A 247 0.01 -10.06 7.97
C GLU A 247 0.75 -11.01 8.93
N SER A 248 2.06 -10.79 9.07
CA SER A 248 2.95 -11.37 10.09
C SER A 248 3.44 -12.81 9.88
N LYS A 249 3.10 -13.48 8.77
CA LYS A 249 3.62 -14.83 8.52
C LYS A 249 5.12 -14.85 8.19
N SER A 250 5.58 -13.84 7.45
CA SER A 250 6.98 -13.77 7.00
C SER A 250 7.93 -13.04 7.94
N ARG A 251 7.46 -12.00 8.64
CA ARG A 251 8.29 -11.12 9.47
C ARG A 251 8.28 -11.44 10.96
N GLY A 252 7.19 -12.02 11.48
CA GLY A 252 6.96 -12.25 12.90
C GLY A 252 6.78 -10.94 13.69
N TYR A 253 6.60 -11.05 15.00
CA TYR A 253 6.40 -9.91 15.89
C TYR A 253 7.71 -9.14 16.18
N GLU A 254 7.58 -7.88 16.60
CA GLU A 254 8.69 -7.02 17.08
C GLU A 254 9.06 -7.40 18.54
N ASP A 255 9.54 -8.63 18.74
CA ASP A 255 9.69 -9.28 20.05
C ASP A 255 11.16 -9.48 20.50
N THR A 256 12.14 -9.18 19.64
CA THR A 256 13.57 -9.24 20.00
C THR A 256 14.12 -7.86 20.34
N GLU A 257 15.16 -7.81 21.19
CA GLU A 257 15.82 -6.55 21.59
C GLU A 257 16.32 -5.75 20.35
N GLU A 258 16.82 -6.44 19.33
CA GLU A 258 17.30 -5.82 18.10
C GLU A 258 16.15 -5.19 17.29
N LYS A 259 15.03 -5.90 17.15
CA LYS A 259 13.84 -5.40 16.44
C LYS A 259 13.24 -4.20 17.18
N VAL A 260 13.13 -4.28 18.52
CA VAL A 260 12.65 -3.17 19.36
C VAL A 260 13.58 -1.96 19.25
N ALA A 261 14.90 -2.15 19.29
CA ALA A 261 15.87 -1.07 19.16
C ALA A 261 15.78 -0.40 17.76
N ARG A 262 15.65 -1.20 16.69
CA ARG A 262 15.42 -0.69 15.34
C ARG A 262 14.12 0.11 15.28
N PHE A 263 13.01 -0.44 15.75
CA PHE A 263 11.71 0.25 15.74
C PHE A 263 11.77 1.60 16.46
N ASN A 264 12.39 1.64 17.66
CA ASN A 264 12.57 2.89 18.41
C ASN A 264 13.43 3.90 17.64
N SER A 265 14.48 3.45 16.96
CA SER A 265 15.30 4.31 16.10
C SER A 265 14.52 4.90 14.92
N GLU A 266 13.62 4.11 14.30
CA GLU A 266 12.74 4.56 13.24
C GLU A 266 11.69 5.55 13.75
N VAL A 267 11.14 5.34 14.95
CA VAL A 267 10.27 6.29 15.67
C VAL A 267 10.99 7.63 15.89
N ASP A 268 12.18 7.59 16.48
CA ASP A 268 12.96 8.81 16.75
C ASP A 268 13.27 9.59 15.48
N ARG A 269 13.67 8.86 14.39
CA ARG A 269 13.91 9.42 13.08
C ARG A 269 12.66 10.10 12.53
N PHE A 270 11.51 9.44 12.60
CA PHE A 270 10.23 9.96 12.11
C PHE A 270 9.81 11.20 12.90
N GLN A 271 9.83 11.13 14.23
CA GLN A 271 9.46 12.25 15.09
C GLN A 271 10.37 13.47 14.89
N LYS A 272 11.66 13.24 14.65
CA LYS A 272 12.60 14.33 14.36
C LYS A 272 12.32 14.97 12.99
N ARG A 273 12.10 14.16 11.94
CA ARG A 273 11.87 14.62 10.57
C ARG A 273 10.55 15.35 10.44
N TRP A 274 9.50 14.76 10.98
CA TRP A 274 8.12 15.22 10.84
C TRP A 274 7.58 15.97 12.06
N LYS A 275 8.50 16.54 12.87
CA LYS A 275 8.16 17.26 14.10
C LYS A 275 7.05 18.29 13.91
N ASP A 276 7.16 19.12 12.88
CA ASP A 276 6.21 20.20 12.62
C ASP A 276 4.83 19.66 12.18
N VAL A 277 4.82 18.54 11.43
CA VAL A 277 3.58 17.87 11.03
C VAL A 277 2.88 17.27 12.25
N LEU A 278 3.62 16.59 13.11
CA LEU A 278 3.09 16.02 14.35
C LEU A 278 2.55 17.10 15.30
N GLN A 279 3.22 18.22 15.40
CA GLN A 279 2.76 19.34 16.25
C GLN A 279 1.51 20.04 15.71
N LYS A 280 1.36 20.14 14.38
CA LYS A 280 0.16 20.73 13.74
C LYS A 280 -1.04 19.79 13.80
N GLY A 281 -0.81 18.49 13.97
CA GLY A 281 -1.82 17.45 13.89
C GLY A 281 -2.22 17.08 12.45
N ASP A 282 -3.01 16.03 12.34
CA ASP A 282 -3.49 15.50 11.05
C ASP A 282 -4.63 16.37 10.51
N PRO A 283 -4.50 17.01 9.32
CA PRO A 283 -5.54 17.87 8.78
C PRO A 283 -6.81 17.15 8.33
N PHE A 284 -6.76 15.81 8.18
CA PHE A 284 -7.89 14.97 7.82
C PHE A 284 -8.52 14.27 9.03
N TYR A 285 -8.05 14.59 10.25
CA TYR A 285 -8.59 14.01 11.48
C TYR A 285 -9.04 15.12 12.44
N SER A 286 -10.23 14.96 13.02
CA SER A 286 -10.76 15.99 13.91
C SER A 286 -9.92 16.13 15.19
N PRO A 287 -9.53 17.34 15.60
CA PRO A 287 -8.78 17.57 16.83
C PRO A 287 -9.59 17.24 18.10
N ASN A 288 -10.90 16.99 17.96
CA ASN A 288 -11.79 16.60 19.07
C ASN A 288 -11.85 15.08 19.27
N LEU A 289 -11.21 14.30 18.41
CA LEU A 289 -11.13 12.85 18.56
C LEU A 289 -9.79 12.47 19.21
N THR A 290 -9.81 11.32 19.93
CA THR A 290 -8.58 10.84 20.59
C THR A 290 -7.55 10.32 19.58
N LEU A 291 -6.29 10.50 19.89
CA LEU A 291 -5.15 9.89 19.19
C LEU A 291 -4.56 8.71 19.98
N ASP A 292 -5.11 8.37 21.14
CA ASP A 292 -4.57 7.33 22.05
C ASP A 292 -4.97 5.93 21.63
N LYS A 293 -6.12 5.78 20.92
CA LYS A 293 -6.68 4.49 20.47
C LYS A 293 -7.36 4.65 19.12
N ASN A 294 -7.40 3.56 18.38
CA ASN A 294 -8.23 3.42 17.18
C ASN A 294 -9.72 3.43 17.52
#